data_15a06dc7f4c5e602d1c0f52a04e86acf
#
_entry.id   15a06dc7f4c5e602d1c0f52a04e86acf
#
_cell.length_a   1.000
_cell.length_b   1.000
_cell.length_c   1.000
_cell.angle_alpha   90.00
_cell.angle_beta   90.00
_cell.angle_gamma   90.00
#
_symmetry.space_group_name_H-M   'P 1'
#
loop_
_entity.id
_entity.type
_entity.pdbx_description
1 polymer ?
#
loop_
_entity_poly.entity_id
_entity_poly.type
_entity_poly.pdbx_seq_one_letter_code
_entity_poly.pdbx_strand_id
1 'polypeptide(L)'
;MLIRLTNTDISNRDISGAKESFSELNEFVTRFPDSQYVPYAKQRNIYLRNMIAKNELAAADYYLKISAYVAALRRANYVVENIPNSSENFRALKILEKCYEQLGYIDLLSDIRKIIKINYPDRASEESKKEPSWSWNFLQRPMKSDND
;
A
#
# COMPACT_ATOMS: atom_id res chain seq x y z
N MET A 1 -31.93 5.25 4.19
CA MET A 1 -30.64 5.84 4.55
C MET A 1 -29.95 6.31 3.29
N LEU A 2 -29.93 7.62 3.03
CA LEU A 2 -29.30 8.19 1.83
C LEU A 2 -27.81 8.34 2.12
N ILE A 3 -26.99 7.49 1.51
CA ILE A 3 -25.54 7.62 1.52
C ILE A 3 -25.20 8.88 0.71
N ARG A 4 -24.80 9.94 1.40
CA ARG A 4 -24.26 11.13 0.75
C ARG A 4 -22.92 10.82 0.13
N LEU A 5 -22.96 10.43 -1.14
CA LEU A 5 -21.78 10.35 -1.98
C LEU A 5 -21.47 11.73 -2.56
N THR A 6 -20.84 12.58 -1.79
CA THR A 6 -20.17 13.73 -2.35
C THR A 6 -18.89 13.26 -3.00
N ASN A 7 -18.78 13.51 -4.29
CA ASN A 7 -17.57 13.32 -5.09
C ASN A 7 -16.52 14.34 -4.59
N THR A 8 -15.73 13.96 -3.61
CA THR A 8 -14.73 14.83 -3.00
C THR A 8 -13.35 14.22 -3.17
N ASP A 9 -12.43 15.04 -3.62
CA ASP A 9 -11.00 14.76 -3.72
C ASP A 9 -10.49 14.04 -2.46
N ILE A 10 -10.16 12.76 -2.63
CA ILE A 10 -10.02 11.78 -1.55
C ILE A 10 -8.62 11.83 -0.93
N SER A 11 -7.73 12.65 -1.48
CA SER A 11 -6.32 12.60 -1.10
C SER A 11 -5.99 13.17 0.28
N ASN A 12 -6.91 13.92 0.91
CA ASN A 12 -6.61 14.60 2.19
C ASN A 12 -7.80 14.76 3.15
N ARG A 13 -8.89 13.99 2.99
CA ARG A 13 -10.07 14.10 3.87
C ARG A 13 -10.20 12.92 4.81
N ASP A 14 -10.85 13.19 5.93
CA ASP A 14 -11.25 12.21 6.94
C ASP A 14 -11.98 11.04 6.29
N ILE A 15 -11.34 9.85 6.36
CA ILE A 15 -11.87 8.59 5.82
C ILE A 15 -12.68 7.81 6.86
N SER A 16 -12.99 8.37 8.03
CA SER A 16 -13.75 7.69 9.08
C SER A 16 -15.08 7.21 8.56
N GLY A 17 -15.83 8.06 7.86
CA GLY A 17 -17.10 7.69 7.24
C GLY A 17 -17.00 6.58 6.20
N ALA A 18 -15.88 6.50 5.49
CA ALA A 18 -15.63 5.40 4.55
C ALA A 18 -15.35 4.08 5.28
N LYS A 19 -14.60 4.12 6.39
CA LYS A 19 -14.33 2.95 7.23
C LYS A 19 -15.59 2.44 7.90
N GLU A 20 -16.42 3.34 8.41
CA GLU A 20 -17.72 3.01 8.99
C GLU A 20 -18.63 2.35 7.95
N SER A 21 -18.80 2.96 6.78
CA SER A 21 -19.60 2.39 5.68
C SER A 21 -19.07 1.03 5.22
N PHE A 22 -17.75 0.85 5.18
CA PHE A 22 -17.13 -0.43 4.83
C PHE A 22 -17.49 -1.51 5.85
N SER A 23 -17.43 -1.18 7.15
CA SER A 23 -17.81 -2.10 8.23
C SER A 23 -19.29 -2.46 8.17
N GLU A 24 -20.17 -1.46 8.02
CA GLU A 24 -21.63 -1.67 7.93
C GLU A 24 -22.03 -2.54 6.73
N LEU A 25 -21.40 -2.34 5.57
CA LEU A 25 -21.66 -3.15 4.38
C LEU A 25 -21.17 -4.60 4.54
N ASN A 26 -20.03 -4.81 5.22
CA ASN A 26 -19.57 -6.16 5.54
C ASN A 26 -20.53 -6.87 6.49
N GLU A 27 -21.00 -6.18 7.52
CA GLU A 27 -22.03 -6.72 8.43
C GLU A 27 -23.32 -7.04 7.68
N PHE A 28 -23.78 -6.15 6.80
CA PHE A 28 -24.98 -6.38 5.99
C PHE A 28 -24.87 -7.65 5.14
N VAL A 29 -23.75 -7.83 4.42
CA VAL A 29 -23.52 -9.01 3.56
C VAL A 29 -23.48 -10.30 4.40
N THR A 30 -22.95 -10.23 5.63
CA THR A 30 -22.87 -11.38 6.52
C THR A 30 -24.24 -11.74 7.13
N ARG A 31 -25.02 -10.73 7.52
CA ARG A 31 -26.34 -10.93 8.18
C ARG A 31 -27.46 -11.28 7.20
N PHE A 32 -27.38 -10.80 5.97
CA PHE A 32 -28.44 -10.95 4.96
C PHE A 32 -27.89 -11.50 3.64
N PRO A 33 -27.28 -12.71 3.62
CA PRO A 33 -26.61 -13.26 2.44
C PRO A 33 -27.51 -13.45 1.22
N ASP A 34 -28.82 -13.68 1.43
CA ASP A 34 -29.80 -13.93 0.37
C ASP A 34 -30.51 -12.64 -0.11
N SER A 35 -30.11 -11.48 0.39
CA SER A 35 -30.70 -10.20 -0.03
C SER A 35 -30.32 -9.89 -1.47
N GLN A 36 -31.31 -9.42 -2.25
CA GLN A 36 -31.10 -8.93 -3.62
C GLN A 36 -30.08 -7.76 -3.72
N TYR A 37 -29.78 -7.08 -2.62
CA TYR A 37 -28.82 -5.97 -2.55
C TYR A 37 -27.38 -6.43 -2.28
N VAL A 38 -27.14 -7.70 -1.99
CA VAL A 38 -25.79 -8.24 -1.70
C VAL A 38 -24.80 -8.01 -2.84
N PRO A 39 -25.12 -8.22 -4.13
CA PRO A 39 -24.19 -7.95 -5.22
C PRO A 39 -23.74 -6.48 -5.25
N TYR A 40 -24.69 -5.55 -5.05
CA TYR A 40 -24.39 -4.13 -4.97
C TYR A 40 -23.50 -3.78 -3.77
N ALA A 41 -23.83 -4.32 -2.59
CA ALA A 41 -23.05 -4.10 -1.37
C ALA A 41 -21.61 -4.61 -1.52
N LYS A 42 -21.41 -5.79 -2.11
CA LYS A 42 -20.08 -6.35 -2.41
C LYS A 42 -19.27 -5.45 -3.36
N GLN A 43 -19.89 -4.96 -4.43
CA GLN A 43 -19.24 -4.05 -5.38
C GLN A 43 -18.83 -2.75 -4.69
N ARG A 44 -19.70 -2.19 -3.85
CA ARG A 44 -19.42 -1.00 -3.08
C ARG A 44 -18.29 -1.21 -2.07
N ASN A 45 -18.25 -2.37 -1.42
CA ASN A 45 -17.17 -2.75 -0.52
C ASN A 45 -15.81 -2.82 -1.21
N ILE A 46 -15.74 -3.34 -2.45
CA ILE A 46 -14.51 -3.35 -3.23
C ILE A 46 -13.99 -1.92 -3.44
N TYR A 47 -14.88 -1.00 -3.80
CA TYR A 47 -14.53 0.41 -3.99
C TYR A 47 -14.01 1.04 -2.69
N LEU A 48 -14.76 0.93 -1.59
CA LEU A 48 -14.37 1.50 -0.28
C LEU A 48 -13.06 0.91 0.22
N ARG A 49 -12.87 -0.39 0.09
CA ARG A 49 -11.64 -1.09 0.45
C ARG A 49 -10.41 -0.50 -0.24
N ASN A 50 -10.48 -0.36 -1.56
CA ASN A 50 -9.37 0.19 -2.34
C ASN A 50 -9.13 1.67 -2.03
N MET A 51 -10.18 2.44 -1.79
CA MET A 51 -10.10 3.84 -1.39
C MET A 51 -9.41 4.02 -0.03
N ILE A 52 -9.80 3.23 0.97
CA ILE A 52 -9.21 3.27 2.31
C ILE A 52 -7.73 2.87 2.24
N ALA A 53 -7.41 1.76 1.53
CA ALA A 53 -6.04 1.33 1.36
C ALA A 53 -5.16 2.40 0.69
N LYS A 54 -5.65 3.02 -0.38
CA LYS A 54 -4.94 4.10 -1.08
C LYS A 54 -4.65 5.30 -0.17
N ASN A 55 -5.61 5.70 0.66
CA ASN A 55 -5.45 6.81 1.60
C ASN A 55 -4.41 6.47 2.69
N GLU A 56 -4.47 5.28 3.29
CA GLU A 56 -3.50 4.86 4.29
C GLU A 56 -2.08 4.80 3.73
N LEU A 57 -1.92 4.33 2.48
CA LEU A 57 -0.61 4.29 1.85
C LEU A 57 -0.11 5.67 1.39
N ALA A 58 -0.99 6.61 1.09
CA ALA A 58 -0.59 8.00 0.85
C ALA A 58 0.02 8.62 2.11
N ALA A 59 -0.56 8.33 3.29
CA ALA A 59 0.03 8.72 4.56
C ALA A 59 1.38 8.01 4.82
N ALA A 60 1.49 6.73 4.48
CA ALA A 60 2.75 5.97 4.60
C ALA A 60 3.86 6.59 3.73
N ASP A 61 3.55 6.98 2.48
CA ASP A 61 4.51 7.65 1.59
C ASP A 61 4.98 8.99 2.14
N TYR A 62 4.09 9.76 2.76
CA TYR A 62 4.50 10.99 3.44
C TYR A 62 5.50 10.69 4.56
N TYR A 63 5.23 9.69 5.40
CA TYR A 63 6.16 9.29 6.46
C TYR A 63 7.49 8.77 5.93
N LEU A 64 7.50 8.05 4.79
CA LEU A 64 8.74 7.65 4.12
C LEU A 64 9.58 8.86 3.68
N LYS A 65 8.93 9.91 3.14
CA LYS A 65 9.63 11.13 2.70
C LYS A 65 10.35 11.86 3.83
N ILE A 66 9.80 11.81 5.03
CA ILE A 66 10.41 12.43 6.22
C ILE A 66 11.21 11.41 7.05
N SER A 67 11.51 10.23 6.51
CA SER A 67 12.28 9.16 7.16
C SER A 67 11.66 8.64 8.46
N ALA A 68 10.36 8.83 8.66
CA ALA A 68 9.61 8.32 9.81
C ALA A 68 9.17 6.86 9.56
N TYR A 69 10.12 5.95 9.43
CA TYR A 69 9.91 4.56 8.99
C TYR A 69 8.94 3.76 9.88
N VAL A 70 8.95 3.98 11.19
CA VAL A 70 8.03 3.31 12.12
C VAL A 70 6.58 3.75 11.87
N ALA A 71 6.35 5.03 11.58
CA ALA A 71 5.03 5.53 11.26
C ALA A 71 4.53 5.01 9.90
N ALA A 72 5.41 4.99 8.90
CA ALA A 72 5.12 4.40 7.58
C ALA A 72 4.76 2.92 7.69
N LEU A 73 5.56 2.16 8.46
CA LEU A 73 5.35 0.74 8.73
C LEU A 73 3.96 0.47 9.34
N ARG A 74 3.54 1.26 10.33
CA ARG A 74 2.20 1.11 10.96
C ARG A 74 1.08 1.30 9.96
N ARG A 75 1.19 2.28 9.06
CA ARG A 75 0.18 2.53 8.02
C ARG A 75 0.12 1.39 7.00
N ALA A 76 1.26 0.91 6.54
CA ALA A 76 1.32 -0.20 5.58
C ALA A 76 0.84 -1.52 6.21
N ASN A 77 1.21 -1.82 7.46
CA ASN A 77 0.69 -2.97 8.19
C ASN A 77 -0.82 -2.94 8.33
N TYR A 78 -1.39 -1.77 8.65
CA TYR A 78 -2.85 -1.63 8.74
C TYR A 78 -3.54 -2.09 7.45
N VAL A 79 -2.99 -1.74 6.29
CA VAL A 79 -3.55 -2.16 4.99
C VAL A 79 -3.46 -3.68 4.81
N VAL A 80 -2.31 -4.28 5.11
CA VAL A 80 -2.10 -5.73 4.93
C VAL A 80 -2.99 -6.54 5.87
N GLU A 81 -3.14 -6.11 7.12
CA GLU A 81 -3.88 -6.84 8.16
C GLU A 81 -5.40 -6.64 8.07
N ASN A 82 -5.85 -5.40 7.85
CA ASN A 82 -7.26 -5.04 7.98
C ASN A 82 -7.98 -4.87 6.64
N ILE A 83 -7.23 -4.74 5.53
CA ILE A 83 -7.78 -4.50 4.20
C ILE A 83 -7.23 -5.53 3.20
N PRO A 84 -7.39 -6.83 3.47
CA PRO A 84 -6.88 -7.87 2.59
C PRO A 84 -7.54 -7.79 1.20
N ASN A 85 -6.81 -8.23 0.19
CA ASN A 85 -7.27 -8.26 -1.21
C ASN A 85 -7.58 -6.88 -1.81
N SER A 86 -7.03 -5.80 -1.27
CA SER A 86 -7.07 -4.49 -1.94
C SER A 86 -6.12 -4.48 -3.15
N SER A 87 -6.41 -3.64 -4.14
CA SER A 87 -5.51 -3.41 -5.28
C SER A 87 -4.15 -2.83 -4.86
N GLU A 88 -4.08 -2.28 -3.66
CA GLU A 88 -2.91 -1.61 -3.09
C GLU A 88 -2.01 -2.54 -2.25
N ASN A 89 -2.38 -3.82 -2.06
CA ASN A 89 -1.62 -4.74 -1.20
C ASN A 89 -0.15 -4.90 -1.63
N PHE A 90 0.11 -5.00 -2.93
CA PHE A 90 1.49 -5.08 -3.41
C PHE A 90 2.32 -3.85 -3.00
N ARG A 91 1.75 -2.66 -3.14
CA ARG A 91 2.38 -1.41 -2.72
C ARG A 91 2.61 -1.36 -1.21
N ALA A 92 1.64 -1.84 -0.40
CA ALA A 92 1.80 -1.95 1.04
C ALA A 92 2.98 -2.85 1.42
N LEU A 93 3.11 -4.03 0.79
CA LEU A 93 4.23 -4.94 1.01
C LEU A 93 5.58 -4.30 0.62
N LYS A 94 5.64 -3.52 -0.45
CA LYS A 94 6.85 -2.79 -0.87
C LYS A 94 7.23 -1.68 0.13
N ILE A 95 6.26 -1.01 0.72
CA ILE A 95 6.52 -0.03 1.79
C ILE A 95 7.07 -0.73 3.03
N LEU A 96 6.51 -1.88 3.42
CA LEU A 96 7.02 -2.69 4.53
C LEU A 96 8.45 -3.16 4.28
N GLU A 97 8.74 -3.68 3.08
CA GLU A 97 10.09 -4.08 2.67
C GLU A 97 11.08 -2.94 2.89
N LYS A 98 10.77 -1.74 2.38
CA LYS A 98 11.61 -0.57 2.55
C LYS A 98 11.78 -0.16 4.01
N CYS A 99 10.72 -0.20 4.81
CA CYS A 99 10.79 0.12 6.23
C CYS A 99 11.67 -0.88 7.00
N TYR A 100 11.51 -2.17 6.75
CA TYR A 100 12.32 -3.20 7.41
C TYR A 100 13.80 -3.10 7.04
N GLU A 101 14.10 -2.78 5.77
CA GLU A 101 15.46 -2.55 5.31
C GLU A 101 16.11 -1.35 6.04
N GLN A 102 15.40 -0.22 6.13
CA GLN A 102 15.91 0.99 6.79
C GLN A 102 16.03 0.85 8.32
N LEU A 103 15.18 0.04 8.93
CA LEU A 103 15.21 -0.24 10.37
C LEU A 103 16.17 -1.39 10.75
N GLY A 104 16.73 -2.10 9.77
CA GLY A 104 17.65 -3.22 10.01
C GLY A 104 16.96 -4.49 10.51
N TYR A 105 15.66 -4.68 10.26
CA TYR A 105 14.89 -5.88 10.65
C TYR A 105 15.07 -7.00 9.64
N ILE A 106 16.24 -7.66 9.65
CA ILE A 106 16.69 -8.60 8.61
C ILE A 106 15.75 -9.80 8.46
N ASP A 107 15.27 -10.36 9.56
CA ASP A 107 14.38 -11.53 9.54
C ASP A 107 13.04 -11.16 8.87
N LEU A 108 12.41 -10.06 9.30
CA LEU A 108 11.16 -9.56 8.73
C LEU A 108 11.33 -9.15 7.25
N LEU A 109 12.49 -8.59 6.90
CA LEU A 109 12.82 -8.27 5.51
C LEU A 109 12.89 -9.53 4.64
N SER A 110 13.50 -10.58 5.13
CA SER A 110 13.55 -11.88 4.44
C SER A 110 12.15 -12.45 4.22
N ASP A 111 11.31 -12.39 5.23
CA ASP A 111 9.96 -12.96 5.17
C ASP A 111 9.04 -12.15 4.24
N ILE A 112 9.09 -10.81 4.30
CA ILE A 112 8.29 -9.97 3.39
C ILE A 112 8.69 -10.18 1.92
N ARG A 113 9.98 -10.38 1.64
CA ARG A 113 10.48 -10.69 0.30
C ARG A 113 9.98 -12.04 -0.20
N LYS A 114 9.91 -13.06 0.65
CA LYS A 114 9.29 -14.35 0.32
C LYS A 114 7.81 -14.20 -0.02
N ILE A 115 7.07 -13.44 0.79
CA ILE A 115 5.65 -13.16 0.58
C ILE A 115 5.42 -12.46 -0.77
N ILE A 116 6.20 -11.44 -1.09
CA ILE A 116 6.13 -10.74 -2.37
C ILE A 116 6.39 -11.70 -3.54
N LYS A 117 7.43 -12.52 -3.44
CA LYS A 117 7.80 -13.47 -4.50
C LYS A 117 6.73 -14.54 -4.74
N ILE A 118 6.07 -15.01 -3.68
CA ILE A 118 5.03 -16.04 -3.77
C ILE A 118 3.73 -15.46 -4.33
N ASN A 119 3.30 -14.31 -3.82
CA ASN A 119 1.99 -13.73 -4.17
C ASN A 119 2.00 -12.89 -5.44
N TYR A 120 3.17 -12.35 -5.82
CA TYR A 120 3.32 -11.42 -6.96
C TYR A 120 4.57 -11.75 -7.80
N PRO A 121 4.70 -13.00 -8.33
CA PRO A 121 5.90 -13.43 -9.03
C PRO A 121 6.22 -12.57 -10.25
N ASP A 122 5.22 -12.17 -11.03
CA ASP A 122 5.40 -11.35 -12.23
C ASP A 122 5.93 -9.96 -11.90
N ARG A 123 5.37 -9.31 -10.89
CA ARG A 123 5.80 -7.97 -10.44
C ARG A 123 7.17 -7.99 -9.77
N ALA A 124 7.47 -9.05 -9.01
CA ALA A 124 8.78 -9.23 -8.40
C ALA A 124 9.88 -9.40 -9.45
N SER A 125 9.59 -10.06 -10.57
CA SER A 125 10.52 -10.25 -11.68
C SER A 125 10.74 -8.99 -12.53
N GLU A 126 9.73 -8.14 -12.68
CA GLU A 126 9.84 -6.86 -13.39
C GLU A 126 10.70 -5.84 -12.64
N GLU A 127 10.59 -5.81 -11.31
CA GLU A 127 11.42 -4.91 -10.49
C GLU A 127 12.89 -5.32 -10.46
N SER A 128 13.19 -6.62 -10.49
CA SER A 128 14.56 -7.10 -10.58
C SER A 128 15.25 -6.77 -11.93
N LYS A 129 14.45 -6.46 -12.96
CA LYS A 129 14.94 -6.00 -14.27
C LYS A 129 15.11 -4.48 -14.36
N LYS A 130 14.47 -3.73 -13.47
CA LYS A 130 14.67 -2.30 -13.32
C LYS A 130 15.79 -2.03 -12.32
N GLU A 131 17.02 -2.29 -12.71
CA GLU A 131 18.15 -1.72 -11.99
C GLU A 131 18.00 -0.20 -11.98
N PRO A 132 18.16 0.45 -10.81
CA PRO A 132 18.05 1.90 -10.77
C PRO A 132 19.14 2.49 -11.65
N SER A 133 18.76 3.40 -12.55
CA SER A 133 19.65 4.07 -13.51
C SER A 133 20.76 4.93 -12.85
N TRP A 134 20.82 4.97 -11.51
CA TRP A 134 21.90 5.58 -10.72
C TRP A 134 22.96 4.57 -10.27
N SER A 135 22.88 3.31 -10.76
CA SER A 135 23.81 2.27 -10.41
C SER A 135 25.24 2.66 -10.79
N TRP A 136 26.11 2.61 -9.80
CA TRP A 136 27.58 2.43 -9.85
C TRP A 136 28.42 3.20 -10.88
N ASN A 137 27.91 3.57 -12.05
CA ASN A 137 28.63 4.34 -13.07
C ASN A 137 28.97 5.77 -12.63
N PHE A 138 28.31 6.30 -11.60
CA PHE A 138 28.65 7.61 -11.04
C PHE A 138 29.94 7.56 -10.20
N LEU A 139 30.25 6.44 -9.56
CA LEU A 139 31.45 6.26 -8.75
C LEU A 139 32.69 5.90 -9.57
N GLN A 140 32.55 5.59 -10.87
CA GLN A 140 33.64 5.23 -11.77
C GLN A 140 33.99 6.33 -12.77
N ARG A 141 33.47 7.53 -12.65
CA ARG A 141 34.00 8.66 -13.43
C ARG A 141 35.39 8.99 -12.92
N PRO A 142 36.47 8.80 -13.73
CA PRO A 142 37.76 9.30 -13.35
C PRO A 142 37.66 10.83 -13.22
N MET A 143 38.11 11.36 -12.11
CA MET A 143 38.32 12.80 -11.97
C MET A 143 39.25 13.20 -13.11
N LYS A 144 38.75 14.01 -14.05
CA LYS A 144 39.63 14.73 -14.96
C LYS A 144 40.52 15.63 -14.10
N SER A 145 41.80 15.28 -14.06
CA SER A 145 42.79 16.21 -13.56
C SER A 145 42.85 17.38 -14.56
N ASP A 146 42.29 18.52 -14.19
CA ASP A 146 42.58 19.78 -14.87
C ASP A 146 44.02 20.16 -14.49
N ASN A 147 44.96 19.66 -15.30
CA ASN A 147 46.28 20.20 -15.41
C ASN A 147 46.56 20.35 -16.90
N ASP A 148 46.33 21.53 -17.41
CA ASP A 148 47.15 22.40 -18.27
C ASP A 148 46.37 23.64 -18.65
#